data_296f7ef1b9218abacb02b44f310ab559
#
_entry.id   296f7ef1b9218abacb02b44f310ab559
#
_cell.length_a   1.000
_cell.length_b   1.000
_cell.length_c   1.000
_cell.angle_alpha   90.00
_cell.angle_beta   90.00
_cell.angle_gamma   90.00
#
_symmetry.space_group_name_H-M   'P 1'
#
loop_
_entity.id
_entity.type
_entity.pdbx_description
1 polymer ?
#
loop_
_entity_poly.entity_id
_entity_poly.type
_entity_poly.pdbx_seq_one_letter_code
_entity_poly.pdbx_strand_id
1 'polypeptide(L)'
;PTSESLCPPVFFSSAHTTRISTASLSRTRRSSGTTRPTACAMSQTQAKELLRWVEHPASALERALSLIAESDNESPLDLRADAYGFGVEQVGAIAVTLGFSRARLDDGVSIEGLTAADSGSDEWVVDVHRAGGQVLSARVVNVKSVPAGEDVSYGGLYRTETGTTLALVAIGFADGVPRLDPVGGEVDWQGSRLPIAGRIAMDQLILDAGSHTPAIGDEVTIWGGAVSIDEWAEWSGRPVTLLGAGIGPRVARX
;
A
#
# COMPACT_ATOMS: atom_id res chain seq x y z
N PRO A 1 -51.03 7.26 -1.96
CA PRO A 1 -49.81 7.08 -2.70
C PRO A 1 -48.84 8.18 -2.31
N THR A 2 -48.01 7.85 -1.40
CA THR A 2 -46.96 8.72 -0.89
C THR A 2 -45.70 8.53 -1.77
N SER A 3 -45.29 9.59 -2.41
CA SER A 3 -44.07 9.63 -3.19
C SER A 3 -42.89 9.55 -2.23
N GLU A 4 -42.20 8.40 -2.15
CA GLU A 4 -40.90 8.27 -1.49
C GLU A 4 -39.89 9.06 -2.29
N SER A 5 -39.40 10.11 -1.69
CA SER A 5 -38.27 10.85 -2.23
C SER A 5 -37.00 10.04 -1.99
N LEU A 6 -36.52 9.36 -3.03
CA LEU A 6 -35.22 8.69 -3.03
C LEU A 6 -34.13 9.74 -3.02
N CYS A 7 -33.50 9.94 -1.85
CA CYS A 7 -32.28 10.71 -1.75
C CYS A 7 -31.15 9.94 -2.48
N PRO A 8 -30.42 10.56 -3.39
CA PRO A 8 -29.32 9.89 -4.05
C PRO A 8 -28.15 9.63 -3.07
N PRO A 9 -27.37 8.56 -3.28
CA PRO A 9 -26.23 8.27 -2.42
C PRO A 9 -25.22 9.42 -2.42
N VAL A 10 -24.54 9.59 -1.29
CA VAL A 10 -23.53 10.63 -1.11
C VAL A 10 -22.35 10.35 -2.04
N PHE A 11 -22.34 11.00 -3.18
CA PHE A 11 -21.18 11.05 -4.05
C PHE A 11 -20.27 12.20 -3.61
N PHE A 12 -19.05 11.89 -3.27
CA PHE A 12 -18.03 12.93 -3.20
C PHE A 12 -17.74 13.37 -4.65
N SER A 13 -18.35 14.49 -5.05
CA SER A 13 -18.12 15.04 -6.37
C SER A 13 -16.65 15.51 -6.49
N SER A 14 -15.96 15.03 -7.49
CA SER A 14 -14.62 15.52 -7.83
C SER A 14 -14.74 16.96 -8.33
N ALA A 15 -14.27 17.91 -7.55
CA ALA A 15 -14.26 19.31 -7.92
C ALA A 15 -12.97 19.68 -8.67
N HIS A 16 -13.16 20.41 -9.74
CA HIS A 16 -12.22 21.25 -10.48
C HIS A 16 -11.14 20.57 -11.33
N THR A 17 -11.52 20.37 -12.59
CA THR A 17 -10.55 20.19 -13.68
C THR A 17 -9.97 21.55 -14.05
N THR A 18 -8.74 21.82 -13.65
CA THR A 18 -7.99 22.96 -14.18
C THR A 18 -7.48 22.59 -15.57
N ARG A 19 -7.92 23.28 -16.60
CA ARG A 19 -7.44 23.10 -17.99
C ARG A 19 -5.97 23.54 -18.08
N ILE A 20 -5.10 22.56 -18.31
CA ILE A 20 -3.70 22.85 -18.66
C ILE A 20 -3.61 22.95 -20.18
N SER A 21 -3.13 24.10 -20.65
CA SER A 21 -2.90 24.39 -22.06
C SER A 21 -1.77 23.52 -22.62
N THR A 22 -2.04 22.84 -23.73
CA THR A 22 -1.06 22.04 -24.45
C THR A 22 -0.07 22.92 -25.19
N ALA A 23 1.17 22.99 -24.70
CA ALA A 23 2.28 23.53 -25.47
C ALA A 23 2.98 22.38 -26.19
N SER A 24 3.12 22.52 -27.50
CA SER A 24 3.80 21.58 -28.41
C SER A 24 5.30 21.52 -28.08
N LEU A 25 5.81 20.34 -27.71
CA LEU A 25 7.24 20.09 -27.56
C LEU A 25 7.75 19.13 -28.64
N SER A 26 8.69 19.63 -29.43
CA SER A 26 9.39 18.88 -30.47
C SER A 26 10.29 17.76 -29.87
N ARG A 27 10.17 16.56 -30.44
CA ARG A 27 10.95 15.37 -30.06
C ARG A 27 12.39 15.48 -30.54
N THR A 28 13.32 15.62 -29.62
CA THR A 28 14.73 15.27 -29.87
C THR A 28 15.06 14.00 -29.09
N ARG A 29 15.37 12.94 -29.85
CA ARG A 29 15.81 11.64 -29.32
C ARG A 29 17.25 11.78 -28.81
N ARG A 30 17.44 11.74 -27.49
CA ARG A 30 18.76 11.48 -26.91
C ARG A 30 18.72 10.14 -26.19
N SER A 31 19.55 9.22 -26.65
CA SER A 31 19.84 7.96 -25.96
C SER A 31 20.79 8.28 -24.79
N SER A 32 20.29 8.22 -23.59
CA SER A 32 21.13 8.25 -22.40
C SER A 32 20.73 7.08 -21.53
N GLY A 33 21.70 6.26 -21.21
CA GLY A 33 21.52 5.16 -20.26
C GLY A 33 21.06 5.74 -18.91
N THR A 34 19.87 5.35 -18.50
CA THR A 34 19.30 5.80 -17.23
C THR A 34 19.77 4.84 -16.15
N THR A 35 20.80 5.21 -15.43
CA THR A 35 21.07 4.62 -14.11
C THR A 35 19.91 5.05 -13.20
N ARG A 36 19.09 4.11 -12.79
CA ARG A 36 18.07 4.34 -11.75
C ARG A 36 18.80 4.75 -10.46
N PRO A 37 18.38 5.82 -9.81
CA PRO A 37 19.00 6.19 -8.54
C PRO A 37 18.71 5.12 -7.49
N THR A 38 19.73 4.77 -6.74
CA THR A 38 19.64 3.93 -5.53
C THR A 38 18.53 4.47 -4.62
N ALA A 39 17.69 3.59 -4.11
CA ALA A 39 16.60 3.96 -3.23
C ALA A 39 17.12 4.78 -2.04
N CYS A 40 16.91 6.07 -2.11
CA CYS A 40 17.19 6.97 -1.00
C CYS A 40 15.90 7.11 -0.19
N ALA A 41 15.97 6.90 1.10
CA ALA A 41 14.82 7.10 1.98
C ALA A 41 14.23 8.50 1.74
N MET A 42 12.94 8.57 1.49
CA MET A 42 12.25 9.83 1.24
C MET A 42 12.37 10.77 2.46
N SER A 43 12.64 12.04 2.20
CA SER A 43 12.59 13.02 3.28
C SER A 43 11.14 13.24 3.73
N GLN A 44 10.94 13.61 4.99
CA GLN A 44 9.61 13.90 5.54
C GLN A 44 8.86 14.98 4.72
N THR A 45 9.60 15.88 4.08
CA THR A 45 9.02 16.91 3.22
C THR A 45 8.47 16.32 1.92
N GLN A 46 9.19 15.37 1.32
CA GLN A 46 8.73 14.67 0.10
C GLN A 46 7.51 13.81 0.38
N ALA A 47 7.49 13.11 1.52
CA ALA A 47 6.35 12.28 1.91
C ALA A 47 5.06 13.10 2.07
N LYS A 48 5.15 14.35 2.51
CA LYS A 48 3.97 15.24 2.67
C LYS A 48 3.27 15.59 1.35
N GLU A 49 3.97 15.49 0.22
CA GLU A 49 3.40 15.79 -1.10
C GLU A 49 2.75 14.55 -1.76
N LEU A 50 3.04 13.36 -1.25
CA LEU A 50 2.51 12.11 -1.82
C LEU A 50 1.11 11.82 -1.31
N LEU A 51 0.24 11.30 -2.20
CA LEU A 51 -1.11 10.87 -1.83
C LEU A 51 -1.13 9.46 -1.23
N ARG A 52 -0.21 8.60 -1.68
CA ARG A 52 -0.06 7.20 -1.21
C ARG A 52 1.38 6.75 -1.43
N TRP A 53 1.89 5.99 -0.47
CA TRP A 53 3.26 5.50 -0.57
C TRP A 53 3.43 4.21 0.25
N VAL A 54 4.49 3.47 -0.07
CA VAL A 54 4.93 2.32 0.70
C VAL A 54 6.38 2.54 1.11
N GLU A 55 6.68 2.26 2.36
CA GLU A 55 8.03 2.31 2.91
C GLU A 55 8.51 0.90 3.20
N HIS A 56 9.78 0.66 2.93
CA HIS A 56 10.45 -0.62 3.21
C HIS A 56 11.64 -0.36 4.13
N PRO A 57 11.43 -0.34 5.46
CA PRO A 57 12.54 -0.11 6.39
C PRO A 57 13.65 -1.15 6.20
N ALA A 58 14.83 -0.70 5.76
CA ALA A 58 15.98 -1.58 5.48
C ALA A 58 16.36 -2.44 6.69
N SER A 59 16.25 -1.86 7.90
CA SER A 59 16.55 -2.59 9.13
C SER A 59 15.63 -3.80 9.38
N ALA A 60 14.39 -3.75 8.91
CA ALA A 60 13.48 -4.89 9.02
C ALA A 60 13.86 -5.99 8.01
N LEU A 61 14.19 -5.58 6.78
CA LEU A 61 14.68 -6.50 5.74
C LEU A 61 15.98 -7.19 6.21
N GLU A 62 16.97 -6.41 6.65
CA GLU A 62 18.25 -6.93 7.13
C GLU A 62 18.05 -7.92 8.27
N ARG A 63 17.24 -7.56 9.26
CA ARG A 63 16.99 -8.40 10.44
C ARG A 63 16.34 -9.75 10.05
N ALA A 64 15.31 -9.72 9.21
CA ALA A 64 14.63 -10.95 8.80
C ALA A 64 15.53 -11.85 7.95
N LEU A 65 16.24 -11.27 6.97
CA LEU A 65 17.15 -12.04 6.14
C LEU A 65 18.36 -12.58 6.92
N SER A 66 18.85 -11.84 7.93
CA SER A 66 19.94 -12.33 8.82
C SER A 66 19.52 -13.58 9.60
N LEU A 67 18.31 -13.59 10.12
CA LEU A 67 17.77 -14.76 10.86
C LEU A 67 17.74 -16.01 9.97
N ILE A 68 17.34 -15.84 8.71
CA ILE A 68 17.34 -16.95 7.75
C ILE A 68 18.76 -17.36 7.40
N ALA A 69 19.66 -16.41 7.14
CA ALA A 69 21.05 -16.68 6.80
C ALA A 69 21.78 -17.43 7.92
N GLU A 70 21.45 -17.15 9.18
CA GLU A 70 22.01 -17.87 10.34
C GLU A 70 21.59 -19.35 10.38
N SER A 71 20.40 -19.66 9.84
CA SER A 71 19.89 -21.04 9.79
C SER A 71 20.24 -21.74 8.47
N ASP A 72 20.13 -21.05 7.34
CA ASP A 72 20.38 -21.61 6.00
C ASP A 72 20.59 -20.48 4.98
N ASN A 73 21.83 -20.27 4.56
CA ASN A 73 22.16 -19.36 3.47
C ASN A 73 22.53 -20.08 2.16
N GLU A 74 22.43 -21.41 2.14
CA GLU A 74 22.70 -22.23 0.94
C GLU A 74 21.45 -22.41 0.07
N SER A 75 20.27 -22.44 0.67
CA SER A 75 19.00 -22.55 -0.05
C SER A 75 18.70 -21.24 -0.80
N PRO A 76 18.23 -21.35 -2.06
CA PRO A 76 17.93 -20.14 -2.84
C PRO A 76 16.73 -19.38 -2.27
N LEU A 77 16.82 -18.05 -2.26
CA LEU A 77 15.66 -17.19 -1.97
C LEU A 77 14.79 -17.05 -3.22
N ASP A 78 13.47 -16.97 -3.05
CA ASP A 78 12.56 -16.56 -4.14
C ASP A 78 12.44 -15.04 -4.12
N LEU A 79 12.97 -14.38 -5.14
CA LEU A 79 12.97 -12.93 -5.28
C LEU A 79 12.13 -12.44 -6.47
N ARG A 80 11.20 -13.27 -6.94
CA ARG A 80 10.31 -12.90 -8.05
C ARG A 80 9.31 -11.81 -7.64
N ALA A 81 8.62 -11.24 -8.63
CA ALA A 81 7.63 -10.16 -8.46
C ALA A 81 8.26 -8.94 -7.76
N ASP A 82 9.47 -8.56 -8.22
CA ASP A 82 10.26 -7.48 -7.63
C ASP A 82 10.54 -7.75 -6.13
N ALA A 83 10.94 -8.99 -5.81
CA ALA A 83 11.10 -9.48 -4.44
C ALA A 83 9.83 -9.25 -3.60
N TYR A 84 8.67 -9.68 -4.16
CA TYR A 84 7.35 -9.51 -3.54
C TYR A 84 7.04 -8.04 -3.21
N GLY A 85 7.54 -7.13 -4.03
CA GLY A 85 7.30 -5.69 -3.89
C GLY A 85 8.30 -4.93 -3.01
N PHE A 86 9.27 -5.65 -2.44
CA PHE A 86 10.32 -5.01 -1.62
C PHE A 86 11.45 -4.38 -2.43
N GLY A 87 11.52 -4.66 -3.74
CA GLY A 87 12.59 -4.18 -4.60
C GLY A 87 13.70 -5.23 -4.74
N VAL A 88 13.74 -5.91 -5.89
CA VAL A 88 14.67 -7.05 -6.09
C VAL A 88 16.13 -6.65 -5.98
N GLU A 89 16.50 -5.44 -6.40
CA GLU A 89 17.88 -4.95 -6.30
C GLU A 89 18.29 -4.74 -4.84
N GLN A 90 17.42 -4.15 -4.04
CA GLN A 90 17.66 -3.90 -2.61
C GLN A 90 17.79 -5.21 -1.83
N VAL A 91 16.79 -6.08 -1.98
CA VAL A 91 16.78 -7.37 -1.27
C VAL A 91 17.98 -8.24 -1.71
N GLY A 92 18.27 -8.27 -3.01
CA GLY A 92 19.39 -9.02 -3.55
C GLY A 92 20.75 -8.54 -3.00
N ALA A 93 20.95 -7.23 -2.89
CA ALA A 93 22.18 -6.66 -2.32
C ALA A 93 22.35 -7.06 -0.86
N ILE A 94 21.28 -7.02 -0.07
CA ILE A 94 21.29 -7.48 1.32
C ILE A 94 21.61 -8.99 1.38
N ALA A 95 20.94 -9.79 0.56
CA ALA A 95 21.13 -11.24 0.51
C ALA A 95 22.60 -11.60 0.22
N VAL A 96 23.20 -10.97 -0.79
CA VAL A 96 24.64 -11.18 -1.12
C VAL A 96 25.53 -10.83 0.08
N THR A 97 25.26 -9.73 0.76
CA THR A 97 26.02 -9.31 1.94
C THR A 97 25.92 -10.35 3.08
N LEU A 98 24.79 -11.03 3.19
CA LEU A 98 24.52 -12.06 4.19
C LEU A 98 25.02 -13.47 3.75
N GLY A 99 25.63 -13.58 2.58
CA GLY A 99 26.26 -14.82 2.12
C GLY A 99 25.38 -15.71 1.23
N PHE A 100 24.16 -15.28 0.88
CA PHE A 100 23.39 -16.00 -0.11
C PHE A 100 24.08 -15.90 -1.47
N SER A 101 24.10 -16.98 -2.22
CA SER A 101 24.74 -17.05 -3.54
C SER A 101 23.77 -17.43 -4.67
N ARG A 102 22.52 -17.77 -4.33
CA ARG A 102 21.53 -18.25 -5.29
C ARG A 102 20.16 -17.63 -5.01
N ALA A 103 19.44 -17.32 -6.09
CA ALA A 103 18.05 -16.84 -5.97
C ALA A 103 17.22 -17.22 -7.18
N ARG A 104 15.93 -17.43 -6.98
CA ARG A 104 14.94 -17.54 -8.05
C ARG A 104 14.52 -16.13 -8.43
N LEU A 105 14.70 -15.78 -9.69
CA LEU A 105 14.48 -14.43 -10.22
C LEU A 105 13.44 -14.48 -11.35
N ASP A 106 12.84 -13.35 -11.65
CA ASP A 106 11.99 -13.20 -12.84
C ASP A 106 12.83 -13.23 -14.10
N ASP A 107 12.21 -13.61 -15.25
CA ASP A 107 12.88 -13.68 -16.54
C ASP A 107 13.53 -12.33 -16.90
N GLY A 108 14.80 -12.38 -17.23
CA GLY A 108 15.56 -11.20 -17.63
C GLY A 108 16.10 -10.36 -16.46
N VAL A 109 15.82 -10.75 -15.21
CA VAL A 109 16.39 -10.10 -14.03
C VAL A 109 17.69 -10.79 -13.66
N SER A 110 18.70 -10.00 -13.29
CA SER A 110 19.97 -10.52 -12.79
C SER A 110 20.48 -9.61 -11.67
N ILE A 111 21.01 -10.21 -10.61
CA ILE A 111 21.60 -9.50 -9.47
C ILE A 111 23.04 -9.92 -9.36
N GLU A 112 23.95 -8.95 -9.30
CA GLU A 112 25.38 -9.22 -9.13
C GLU A 112 25.63 -9.97 -7.81
N GLY A 113 26.31 -11.10 -7.89
CA GLY A 113 26.60 -11.96 -6.74
C GLY A 113 25.59 -13.08 -6.52
N LEU A 114 24.45 -13.09 -7.23
CA LEU A 114 23.47 -14.18 -7.14
C LEU A 114 23.42 -14.98 -8.46
N THR A 115 23.45 -16.29 -8.34
CA THR A 115 23.24 -17.21 -9.45
C THR A 115 21.75 -17.59 -9.50
N ALA A 116 21.17 -17.57 -10.71
CA ALA A 116 19.77 -17.93 -10.91
C ALA A 116 19.50 -19.39 -10.50
N ALA A 117 18.37 -19.62 -9.84
CA ALA A 117 17.92 -20.94 -9.40
C ALA A 117 16.50 -21.21 -9.90
N ASP A 118 16.17 -22.49 -10.13
CA ASP A 118 14.85 -22.91 -10.60
C ASP A 118 13.77 -22.85 -9.49
N SER A 119 14.20 -22.83 -8.23
CA SER A 119 13.31 -22.76 -7.06
C SER A 119 13.93 -21.87 -6.01
N GLY A 120 13.12 -21.45 -5.05
CA GLY A 120 13.57 -20.63 -3.92
C GLY A 120 12.50 -20.55 -2.85
N SER A 121 12.90 -20.26 -1.62
CA SER A 121 11.99 -20.06 -0.48
C SER A 121 11.48 -18.62 -0.44
N ASP A 122 10.18 -18.46 -0.21
CA ASP A 122 9.53 -17.16 0.02
C ASP A 122 9.14 -16.95 1.48
N GLU A 123 9.55 -17.84 2.37
CA GLU A 123 9.24 -17.74 3.80
C GLU A 123 9.74 -16.43 4.41
N TRP A 124 10.88 -15.93 3.92
CA TRP A 124 11.46 -14.66 4.34
C TRP A 124 10.48 -13.48 4.22
N VAL A 125 9.57 -13.53 3.26
CA VAL A 125 8.61 -12.44 3.00
C VAL A 125 7.69 -12.23 4.20
N VAL A 126 7.19 -13.32 4.76
CA VAL A 126 6.30 -13.28 5.94
C VAL A 126 7.06 -12.70 7.14
N ASP A 127 8.29 -13.13 7.33
CA ASP A 127 9.12 -12.67 8.46
C ASP A 127 9.47 -11.19 8.33
N VAL A 128 9.78 -10.72 7.12
CA VAL A 128 10.01 -9.28 6.87
C VAL A 128 8.76 -8.47 7.22
N HIS A 129 7.57 -8.90 6.76
CA HIS A 129 6.33 -8.18 7.07
C HIS A 129 6.07 -8.13 8.58
N ARG A 130 6.26 -9.25 9.28
CA ARG A 130 6.09 -9.32 10.75
C ARG A 130 7.10 -8.44 11.49
N ALA A 131 8.26 -8.23 10.90
CA ALA A 131 9.28 -7.33 11.44
C ALA A 131 9.01 -5.85 11.11
N GLY A 132 7.85 -5.52 10.52
CA GLY A 132 7.50 -4.16 10.10
C GLY A 132 8.19 -3.73 8.81
N GLY A 133 8.49 -4.68 7.94
CA GLY A 133 9.27 -4.44 6.72
C GLY A 133 8.50 -3.78 5.58
N GLN A 134 7.19 -3.58 5.72
CA GLN A 134 6.42 -2.86 4.72
C GLN A 134 5.31 -2.06 5.40
N VAL A 135 5.34 -0.76 5.21
CA VAL A 135 4.34 0.16 5.76
C VAL A 135 3.63 0.85 4.58
N LEU A 136 2.35 0.59 4.41
CA LEU A 136 1.54 1.20 3.35
C LEU A 136 0.71 2.33 3.93
N SER A 137 0.92 3.55 3.41
CA SER A 137 0.25 4.75 3.92
C SER A 137 -0.39 5.57 2.80
N ALA A 138 -1.38 6.39 3.16
CA ALA A 138 -2.03 7.32 2.24
C ALA A 138 -2.57 8.54 2.99
N ARG A 139 -2.95 9.57 2.22
CA ARG A 139 -3.46 10.84 2.79
C ARG A 139 -4.98 10.89 2.84
N VAL A 140 -5.49 11.50 3.89
CA VAL A 140 -6.87 11.97 3.95
C VAL A 140 -7.01 13.12 2.93
N VAL A 141 -7.95 13.00 2.01
CA VAL A 141 -8.17 14.01 0.95
C VAL A 141 -9.49 14.74 1.08
N ASN A 142 -10.40 14.24 1.92
CA ASN A 142 -11.65 14.95 2.23
C ASN A 142 -12.16 14.50 3.59
N VAL A 143 -12.89 15.37 4.26
CA VAL A 143 -13.52 15.09 5.56
C VAL A 143 -14.94 15.66 5.54
N LYS A 144 -15.90 14.89 6.03
CA LYS A 144 -17.32 15.31 6.04
C LYS A 144 -18.01 14.79 7.30
N SER A 145 -18.67 15.68 8.04
CA SER A 145 -19.55 15.26 9.14
C SER A 145 -20.92 14.85 8.56
N VAL A 146 -21.44 13.75 9.03
CA VAL A 146 -22.73 13.21 8.59
C VAL A 146 -23.59 12.83 9.80
N PRO A 147 -24.95 12.90 9.66
CA PRO A 147 -25.84 12.46 10.75
C PRO A 147 -25.89 10.93 10.87
N ALA A 148 -26.57 10.44 11.87
CA ALA A 148 -26.95 9.05 11.99
C ALA A 148 -27.89 8.65 10.84
N GLY A 149 -27.79 7.39 10.41
CA GLY A 149 -28.66 6.83 9.39
C GLY A 149 -28.26 7.12 7.95
N GLU A 150 -27.07 7.68 7.72
CA GLU A 150 -26.56 7.97 6.38
C GLU A 150 -25.95 6.71 5.76
N ASP A 151 -26.33 6.39 4.54
CA ASP A 151 -25.73 5.28 3.79
C ASP A 151 -24.40 5.72 3.15
N VAL A 152 -23.36 4.91 3.34
CA VAL A 152 -21.98 5.24 2.94
C VAL A 152 -21.51 4.25 1.88
N SER A 153 -20.84 4.78 0.86
CA SER A 153 -20.20 4.00 -0.19
C SER A 153 -21.21 3.31 -1.13
N TYR A 154 -20.70 2.62 -2.13
CA TYR A 154 -21.51 1.94 -3.15
C TYR A 154 -22.32 0.79 -2.58
N GLY A 155 -23.61 0.83 -2.81
CA GLY A 155 -24.53 -0.22 -2.40
C GLY A 155 -25.06 -0.08 -0.99
N GLY A 156 -24.71 1.00 -0.28
CA GLY A 156 -25.22 1.26 1.07
C GLY A 156 -24.92 0.15 2.07
N LEU A 157 -23.77 -0.49 1.94
CA LEU A 157 -23.39 -1.62 2.81
C LEU A 157 -22.88 -1.18 4.18
N TYR A 158 -22.73 0.12 4.38
CA TYR A 158 -22.37 0.71 5.66
C TYR A 158 -23.37 1.83 5.94
N ARG A 159 -23.92 1.84 7.13
CA ARG A 159 -24.86 2.88 7.56
C ARG A 159 -24.38 3.43 8.90
N THR A 160 -24.30 4.75 9.00
CA THR A 160 -23.83 5.41 10.22
C THR A 160 -24.84 5.18 11.35
N GLU A 161 -24.39 4.70 12.49
CA GLU A 161 -25.25 4.46 13.65
C GLU A 161 -25.51 5.74 14.45
N THR A 162 -24.53 6.62 14.48
CA THR A 162 -24.58 7.91 15.17
C THR A 162 -24.09 9.01 14.22
N GLY A 163 -24.22 10.26 14.64
CA GLY A 163 -23.53 11.35 13.94
C GLY A 163 -22.03 11.15 14.02
N THR A 164 -21.34 11.19 12.88
CA THR A 164 -19.94 10.86 12.81
C THR A 164 -19.20 11.73 11.80
N THR A 165 -17.86 11.63 11.81
CA THR A 165 -16.99 12.23 10.79
C THR A 165 -16.50 11.12 9.84
N LEU A 166 -16.74 11.29 8.57
CA LEU A 166 -16.20 10.40 7.52
C LEU A 166 -14.94 11.03 6.92
N ALA A 167 -13.87 10.24 6.81
CA ALA A 167 -12.62 10.66 6.17
C ALA A 167 -12.40 9.86 4.89
N LEU A 168 -12.17 10.56 3.77
CA LEU A 168 -11.87 9.95 2.47
C LEU A 168 -10.36 9.87 2.32
N VAL A 169 -9.84 8.66 2.10
CA VAL A 169 -8.41 8.38 1.99
C VAL A 169 -8.07 8.03 0.53
N ALA A 170 -6.97 8.57 0.02
CA ALA A 170 -6.59 8.50 -1.40
C ALA A 170 -5.89 7.19 -1.76
N ILE A 171 -6.49 6.03 -1.42
CA ILE A 171 -5.97 4.72 -1.78
C ILE A 171 -7.13 3.74 -1.94
N GLY A 172 -7.03 2.84 -2.91
CA GLY A 172 -8.08 1.86 -3.16
C GLY A 172 -7.56 0.58 -3.81
N PHE A 173 -8.49 -0.21 -4.39
CA PHE A 173 -8.10 -1.52 -4.89
C PHE A 173 -7.18 -1.47 -6.12
N ALA A 174 -7.18 -0.39 -6.90
CA ALA A 174 -6.24 -0.22 -8.02
C ALA A 174 -4.81 0.09 -7.54
N ASP A 175 -4.65 0.36 -6.25
CA ASP A 175 -3.34 0.61 -5.63
C ASP A 175 -2.78 -0.64 -4.94
N GLY A 176 -3.59 -1.72 -4.87
CA GLY A 176 -3.20 -2.97 -4.23
C GLY A 176 -3.97 -3.30 -2.94
N VAL A 177 -4.79 -2.37 -2.43
CA VAL A 177 -5.59 -2.62 -1.23
C VAL A 177 -6.74 -3.59 -1.61
N PRO A 178 -6.83 -4.77 -1.02
CA PRO A 178 -7.87 -5.74 -1.43
C PRO A 178 -9.26 -5.28 -1.03
N ARG A 179 -10.24 -5.59 -1.85
CA ARG A 179 -11.64 -5.47 -1.45
C ARG A 179 -11.96 -6.54 -0.42
N LEU A 180 -12.72 -6.16 0.59
CA LEU A 180 -13.13 -7.06 1.66
C LEU A 180 -14.59 -7.49 1.47
N ASP A 181 -14.88 -8.77 1.68
CA ASP A 181 -16.22 -9.33 1.60
C ASP A 181 -16.37 -10.38 2.71
N PRO A 182 -17.18 -10.14 3.73
CA PRO A 182 -18.02 -8.95 3.92
C PRO A 182 -17.21 -7.66 4.10
N VAL A 183 -17.88 -6.54 3.90
CA VAL A 183 -17.30 -5.21 4.12
C VAL A 183 -16.82 -5.09 5.57
N GLY A 184 -15.67 -4.48 5.77
CA GLY A 184 -15.09 -4.33 7.10
C GLY A 184 -13.62 -3.92 7.01
N GLY A 185 -12.87 -4.26 8.03
CA GLY A 185 -11.45 -3.92 8.13
C GLY A 185 -11.22 -2.57 8.79
N GLU A 186 -10.00 -2.36 9.19
CA GLU A 186 -9.59 -1.15 9.90
C GLU A 186 -8.26 -0.64 9.35
N VAL A 187 -7.96 0.61 9.67
CA VAL A 187 -6.67 1.25 9.37
C VAL A 187 -6.18 1.99 10.61
N ASP A 188 -4.93 2.38 10.60
CA ASP A 188 -4.33 3.15 11.69
C ASP A 188 -4.31 4.64 11.33
N TRP A 189 -4.90 5.47 12.18
CA TRP A 189 -4.77 6.92 12.16
C TRP A 189 -4.20 7.38 13.49
N GLN A 190 -2.94 7.79 13.49
CA GLN A 190 -2.24 8.31 14.69
C GLN A 190 -2.30 7.33 15.90
N GLY A 191 -2.17 6.04 15.64
CA GLY A 191 -2.23 5.00 16.67
C GLY A 191 -3.64 4.56 17.04
N SER A 192 -4.69 5.18 16.46
CA SER A 192 -6.09 4.80 16.65
C SER A 192 -6.57 3.97 15.47
N ARG A 193 -7.26 2.87 15.73
CA ARG A 193 -7.85 2.02 14.70
C ARG A 193 -9.20 2.60 14.28
N LEU A 194 -9.35 2.91 13.00
CA LEU A 194 -10.58 3.46 12.44
C LEU A 194 -11.17 2.46 11.43
N PRO A 195 -12.47 2.14 11.56
CA PRO A 195 -13.10 1.18 10.65
C PRO A 195 -13.32 1.77 9.25
N ILE A 196 -13.21 0.89 8.25
CA ILE A 196 -13.52 1.22 6.86
C ILE A 196 -15.04 1.22 6.69
N ALA A 197 -15.60 2.35 6.25
CA ALA A 197 -17.02 2.56 6.07
C ALA A 197 -17.44 2.19 4.65
N GLY A 198 -17.86 0.95 4.47
CA GLY A 198 -18.37 0.46 3.20
C GLY A 198 -17.30 -0.12 2.28
N ARG A 199 -17.62 -0.19 0.99
CA ARG A 199 -16.73 -0.82 0.00
C ARG A 199 -15.52 0.03 -0.33
N ILE A 200 -14.37 -0.62 -0.42
CA ILE A 200 -13.16 -0.01 -0.96
C ILE A 200 -13.37 0.22 -2.47
N ALA A 201 -13.28 1.48 -2.89
CA ALA A 201 -13.46 1.87 -4.29
C ALA A 201 -12.12 1.71 -5.05
N MET A 202 -12.12 2.08 -6.33
CA MET A 202 -10.94 1.94 -7.19
C MET A 202 -9.73 2.71 -6.64
N ASP A 203 -9.96 3.96 -6.26
CA ASP A 203 -8.90 4.92 -5.92
C ASP A 203 -8.99 5.45 -4.49
N GLN A 204 -9.99 5.04 -3.73
CA GLN A 204 -10.34 5.66 -2.45
C GLN A 204 -11.00 4.65 -1.52
N LEU A 205 -10.83 4.87 -0.21
CA LEU A 205 -11.64 4.23 0.82
C LEU A 205 -12.15 5.31 1.78
N ILE A 206 -13.21 4.99 2.50
CA ILE A 206 -13.84 5.90 3.46
C ILE A 206 -13.66 5.29 4.84
N LEU A 207 -13.31 6.13 5.82
CA LEU A 207 -13.19 5.73 7.23
C LEU A 207 -14.33 6.37 8.02
N ASP A 208 -14.87 5.64 8.96
CA ASP A 208 -15.72 6.22 9.99
C ASP A 208 -14.83 6.60 11.17
N ALA A 209 -14.60 7.88 11.35
CA ALA A 209 -13.72 8.39 12.39
C ALA A 209 -14.42 8.54 13.76
N GLY A 210 -15.73 8.31 13.82
CA GLY A 210 -16.48 8.45 15.07
C GLY A 210 -16.31 9.86 15.66
N SER A 211 -15.77 9.92 16.87
CA SER A 211 -15.49 11.18 17.57
C SER A 211 -14.10 11.76 17.25
N HIS A 212 -13.27 11.03 16.48
CA HIS A 212 -11.97 11.55 16.06
C HIS A 212 -12.13 12.65 15.01
N THR A 213 -11.12 13.49 14.89
CA THR A 213 -11.18 14.67 14.01
C THR A 213 -10.03 14.68 13.00
N PRO A 214 -10.00 13.70 12.08
CA PRO A 214 -8.97 13.71 11.04
C PRO A 214 -9.08 14.96 10.19
N ALA A 215 -7.94 15.45 9.70
CA ALA A 215 -7.86 16.61 8.84
C ALA A 215 -7.35 16.21 7.45
N ILE A 216 -7.70 17.03 6.44
CA ILE A 216 -7.15 16.85 5.09
C ILE A 216 -5.62 16.98 5.17
N GLY A 217 -4.91 16.00 4.58
CA GLY A 217 -3.46 15.91 4.64
C GLY A 217 -2.93 14.97 5.72
N ASP A 218 -3.78 14.54 6.65
CA ASP A 218 -3.37 13.55 7.66
C ASP A 218 -2.96 12.25 6.98
N GLU A 219 -1.98 11.60 7.60
CA GLU A 219 -1.53 10.26 7.21
C GLU A 219 -2.42 9.20 7.85
N VAL A 220 -2.74 8.20 7.06
CA VAL A 220 -3.43 6.97 7.46
C VAL A 220 -2.55 5.80 7.03
N THR A 221 -2.22 4.91 7.95
CA THR A 221 -1.46 3.69 7.65
C THR A 221 -2.44 2.54 7.43
N ILE A 222 -2.40 1.95 6.24
CA ILE A 222 -3.30 0.86 5.85
C ILE A 222 -2.87 -0.43 6.54
N TRP A 223 -1.55 -0.77 6.46
CA TRP A 223 -0.94 -1.84 7.24
C TRP A 223 0.52 -1.49 7.57
N GLY A 224 1.05 -2.14 8.61
CA GLY A 224 2.40 -1.90 9.11
C GLY A 224 2.46 -0.95 10.28
N GLY A 225 1.29 -0.47 10.75
CA GLY A 225 1.12 0.33 11.96
C GLY A 225 0.37 -0.46 13.05
N ALA A 226 -0.61 0.17 13.67
CA ALA A 226 -1.47 -0.48 14.68
C ALA A 226 -2.35 -1.59 14.07
N VAL A 227 -2.49 -1.60 12.74
CA VAL A 227 -3.13 -2.68 11.99
C VAL A 227 -2.04 -3.40 11.19
N SER A 228 -1.92 -4.70 11.38
CA SER A 228 -0.89 -5.51 10.74
C SER A 228 -1.31 -5.99 9.35
N ILE A 229 -0.34 -6.37 8.54
CA ILE A 229 -0.62 -7.00 7.25
C ILE A 229 -1.22 -8.41 7.43
N ASP A 230 -0.92 -9.10 8.54
CA ASP A 230 -1.55 -10.40 8.85
C ASP A 230 -3.07 -10.26 9.04
N GLU A 231 -3.53 -9.21 9.71
CA GLU A 231 -4.96 -8.92 9.83
C GLU A 231 -5.59 -8.68 8.46
N TRP A 232 -4.92 -7.91 7.59
CA TRP A 232 -5.39 -7.70 6.22
C TRP A 232 -5.42 -9.00 5.42
N ALA A 233 -4.45 -9.89 5.64
CA ALA A 233 -4.44 -11.23 5.02
C ALA A 233 -5.65 -12.06 5.49
N GLU A 234 -5.93 -12.02 6.78
CA GLU A 234 -7.10 -12.71 7.35
C GLU A 234 -8.42 -12.17 6.79
N TRP A 235 -8.62 -10.84 6.82
CA TRP A 235 -9.86 -10.20 6.33
C TRP A 235 -10.09 -10.41 4.83
N SER A 236 -9.02 -10.42 4.03
CA SER A 236 -9.13 -10.53 2.57
C SER A 236 -9.06 -11.97 2.06
N GLY A 237 -8.66 -12.92 2.90
CA GLY A 237 -8.40 -14.30 2.49
C GLY A 237 -7.20 -14.44 1.56
N ARG A 238 -6.28 -13.48 1.56
CA ARG A 238 -5.10 -13.48 0.68
C ARG A 238 -3.83 -13.65 1.50
N PRO A 239 -2.86 -14.43 1.01
CA PRO A 239 -1.59 -14.53 1.73
C PRO A 239 -0.84 -13.18 1.76
N VAL A 240 -0.07 -12.98 2.81
CA VAL A 240 0.75 -11.77 3.03
C VAL A 240 1.64 -11.49 1.82
N THR A 241 2.26 -12.52 1.24
CA THR A 241 3.11 -12.41 0.04
C THR A 241 2.36 -11.76 -1.13
N LEU A 242 1.09 -12.10 -1.30
CA LEU A 242 0.28 -11.54 -2.39
C LEU A 242 -0.13 -10.09 -2.09
N LEU A 243 -0.36 -9.73 -0.84
CA LEU A 243 -0.67 -8.35 -0.45
C LEU A 243 0.51 -7.43 -0.75
N GLY A 244 1.70 -7.82 -0.31
CA GLY A 244 2.93 -7.04 -0.55
C GLY A 244 3.26 -6.88 -2.03
N ALA A 245 3.26 -7.99 -2.76
CA ALA A 245 3.54 -7.99 -4.20
C ALA A 245 2.47 -7.27 -5.02
N GLY A 246 1.25 -7.16 -4.47
CA GLY A 246 0.10 -6.56 -5.17
C GLY A 246 0.09 -5.04 -5.18
N ILE A 247 1.02 -4.38 -4.50
CA ILE A 247 1.06 -2.91 -4.46
C ILE A 247 1.32 -2.37 -5.87
N GLY A 248 0.39 -1.57 -6.36
CA GLY A 248 0.37 -1.08 -7.73
C GLY A 248 1.40 0.03 -8.00
N PRO A 249 1.67 0.29 -9.30
CA PRO A 249 2.71 1.26 -9.68
C PRO A 249 2.34 2.73 -9.40
N ARG A 250 1.11 3.00 -8.98
CA ARG A 250 0.69 4.35 -8.59
C ARG A 250 1.08 4.70 -7.16
N VAL A 251 1.51 3.71 -6.37
CA VAL A 251 2.00 3.89 -5.00
C VAL A 251 3.48 4.24 -5.07
N ALA A 252 3.87 5.38 -4.49
CA ALA A 252 5.29 5.77 -4.43
C ALA A 252 6.05 4.83 -3.49
N ARG A 253 7.31 4.57 -3.83
CA ARG A 253 8.17 3.70 -3.02
C ARG A 253 9.28 4.50 -2.38
N UNK A 254 9.32 4.30 -1.26
CA UNK A 254 10.29 4.98 -0.57
C UNK A 254 11.10 4.06 0.08
#